data_72fab736e722ed72898e9f4d0fca1b46
#
_entry.id   72fab736e722ed72898e9f4d0fca1b46
#
_cell.length_a   1.000
_cell.length_b   1.000
_cell.length_c   1.000
_cell.angle_alpha   90.00
_cell.angle_beta   90.00
_cell.angle_gamma   90.00
#
_symmetry.space_group_name_H-M   'P 1'
#
loop_
_entity.id
_entity.type
_entity.pdbx_description
1 polymer ?
#
loop_
_entity_poly.entity_id
_entity_poly.type
_entity_poly.pdbx_seq_one_letter_code
_entity_poly.pdbx_strand_id
1 'polypeptide(L)'
;MTSTKLIAILIASMFSLFSNHVIAENHKIDMLNKLGKERMIYSKKVISINVNDEITWKSVDKGHNVEFIGLPEGASKYKSKISKEAKYTFSKSGIYLYQCTPHKAMGMIGLVIVGDDKSNLDKIKKVRVYGKSKKILKSLLKGL
;
A
#
# COMPACT_ATOMS: atom_id res chain seq x y z
N MET A 1 -35.81 -65.10 15.56
CA MET A 1 -36.20 -63.86 14.89
C MET A 1 -35.55 -62.67 15.61
N THR A 2 -34.39 -62.23 15.20
CA THR A 2 -33.63 -61.20 15.86
C THR A 2 -33.55 -59.98 14.93
N SER A 3 -34.26 -58.94 15.31
CA SER A 3 -34.31 -57.66 14.57
C SER A 3 -33.10 -56.81 14.96
N THR A 4 -32.15 -56.70 14.08
CA THR A 4 -30.99 -55.82 14.21
C THR A 4 -31.38 -54.40 13.83
N LYS A 5 -31.54 -53.55 14.80
CA LYS A 5 -31.72 -52.09 14.58
C LYS A 5 -30.40 -51.48 14.20
N LEU A 6 -30.25 -51.04 12.92
CA LEU A 6 -29.17 -50.20 12.48
C LEU A 6 -29.33 -48.79 13.09
N ILE A 7 -28.41 -48.44 13.99
CA ILE A 7 -28.26 -47.06 14.48
C ILE A 7 -27.38 -46.36 13.48
N ALA A 8 -27.97 -45.53 12.63
CA ALA A 8 -27.25 -44.58 11.77
C ALA A 8 -26.73 -43.42 12.64
N ILE A 9 -25.43 -43.43 12.91
CA ILE A 9 -24.77 -42.28 13.56
C ILE A 9 -24.58 -41.23 12.50
N LEU A 10 -25.39 -40.15 12.57
CA LEU A 10 -25.25 -38.95 11.77
C LEU A 10 -24.08 -38.14 12.37
N ILE A 11 -22.87 -38.29 11.81
CA ILE A 11 -21.77 -37.40 12.14
C ILE A 11 -21.99 -36.10 11.37
N ALA A 12 -22.63 -35.14 12.02
CA ALA A 12 -22.72 -33.79 11.55
C ALA A 12 -21.29 -33.17 11.61
N SER A 13 -20.59 -33.19 10.47
CA SER A 13 -19.33 -32.50 10.30
C SER A 13 -19.61 -31.00 10.37
N MET A 14 -19.40 -30.43 11.56
CA MET A 14 -19.48 -28.99 11.81
C MET A 14 -18.21 -28.37 11.21
N PHE A 15 -18.25 -28.09 9.91
CA PHE A 15 -17.22 -27.33 9.22
C PHE A 15 -17.32 -25.88 9.71
N SER A 16 -16.58 -25.58 10.79
CA SER A 16 -16.44 -24.21 11.28
C SER A 16 -15.71 -23.40 10.21
N LEU A 17 -16.48 -22.61 9.46
CA LEU A 17 -15.97 -21.57 8.58
C LEU A 17 -15.31 -20.51 9.48
N PHE A 18 -14.01 -20.67 9.73
CA PHE A 18 -13.20 -19.57 10.26
C PHE A 18 -13.14 -18.50 9.19
N SER A 19 -14.09 -17.58 9.19
CA SER A 19 -13.97 -16.33 8.47
C SER A 19 -12.78 -15.58 9.07
N ASN A 20 -11.64 -15.62 8.41
CA ASN A 20 -10.54 -14.73 8.72
C ASN A 20 -11.00 -13.30 8.43
N HIS A 21 -11.55 -12.63 9.43
CA HIS A 21 -11.80 -11.20 9.37
C HIS A 21 -10.44 -10.52 9.38
N VAL A 22 -9.95 -10.15 8.20
CA VAL A 22 -8.82 -9.24 8.07
C VAL A 22 -9.31 -7.89 8.60
N ILE A 23 -8.87 -7.55 9.81
CA ILE A 23 -9.13 -6.23 10.39
C ILE A 23 -8.27 -5.23 9.62
N ALA A 24 -8.90 -4.16 9.11
CA ALA A 24 -8.18 -3.07 8.46
C ALA A 24 -7.18 -2.43 9.44
N GLU A 25 -5.92 -2.31 9.04
CA GLU A 25 -4.85 -1.72 9.84
C GLU A 25 -4.55 -0.29 9.38
N ASN A 26 -4.14 0.57 10.32
CA ASN A 26 -3.65 1.91 10.02
C ASN A 26 -2.13 1.95 10.12
N HIS A 27 -1.48 2.23 9.02
CA HIS A 27 -0.04 2.39 8.91
C HIS A 27 0.35 3.87 8.90
N LYS A 28 1.53 4.19 9.46
CA LYS A 28 2.04 5.57 9.52
C LYS A 28 3.31 5.73 8.70
N ILE A 29 3.37 6.81 7.94
CA ILE A 29 4.53 7.26 7.17
C ILE A 29 4.74 8.74 7.48
N ASP A 30 5.94 9.11 7.90
CA ASP A 30 6.28 10.51 8.15
C ASP A 30 6.78 11.18 6.88
N MET A 31 6.39 12.44 6.68
CA MET A 31 6.91 13.32 5.64
C MET A 31 7.97 14.22 6.25
N LEU A 32 9.23 14.09 5.80
CA LEU A 32 10.41 14.62 6.47
C LEU A 32 11.32 15.43 5.53
N ASN A 33 11.87 16.52 6.04
CA ASN A 33 12.94 17.25 5.37
C ASN A 33 14.25 16.46 5.36
N LYS A 34 14.49 15.63 6.40
CA LYS A 34 15.71 14.86 6.56
C LYS A 34 15.47 13.58 7.37
N LEU A 35 16.10 12.50 6.94
CA LEU A 35 16.20 11.25 7.69
C LEU A 35 17.61 10.66 7.47
N GLY A 36 18.45 10.68 8.51
CA GLY A 36 19.87 10.34 8.38
C GLY A 36 20.59 11.25 7.38
N LYS A 37 21.14 10.67 6.31
CA LYS A 37 21.82 11.40 5.22
C LYS A 37 20.88 11.81 4.09
N GLU A 38 19.66 11.31 4.07
CA GLU A 38 18.69 11.57 3.01
C GLU A 38 17.86 12.82 3.33
N ARG A 39 17.45 13.52 2.26
CA ARG A 39 16.67 14.76 2.36
C ARG A 39 15.41 14.64 1.53
N MET A 40 14.35 15.35 1.95
CA MET A 40 13.03 15.34 1.30
C MET A 40 12.55 13.91 1.09
N ILE A 41 12.09 13.28 2.16
CA ILE A 41 11.89 11.83 2.19
C ILE A 41 10.61 11.44 2.95
N TYR A 42 10.00 10.35 2.52
CA TYR A 42 9.04 9.59 3.32
C TYR A 42 9.80 8.61 4.21
N SER A 43 9.41 8.49 5.48
CA SER A 43 10.09 7.61 6.46
C SER A 43 10.12 6.14 6.04
N LYS A 44 9.14 5.72 5.21
CA LYS A 44 9.10 4.41 4.54
C LYS A 44 8.94 4.64 3.06
N LYS A 45 9.92 4.18 2.26
CA LYS A 45 9.88 4.30 0.80
C LYS A 45 9.06 3.20 0.13
N VAL A 46 8.99 2.02 0.75
CA VAL A 46 8.18 0.89 0.31
C VAL A 46 7.47 0.31 1.52
N ILE A 47 6.19 0.03 1.37
CA ILE A 47 5.39 -0.66 2.37
C ILE A 47 4.42 -1.64 1.68
N SER A 48 4.31 -2.85 2.23
CA SER A 48 3.28 -3.82 1.85
C SER A 48 2.16 -3.81 2.87
N ILE A 49 0.93 -3.76 2.40
CA ILE A 49 -0.28 -3.69 3.22
C ILE A 49 -1.37 -4.58 2.64
N ASN A 50 -2.42 -4.84 3.42
CA ASN A 50 -3.58 -5.57 2.96
C ASN A 50 -4.59 -4.65 2.26
N VAL A 51 -5.48 -5.26 1.48
CA VAL A 51 -6.65 -4.54 0.93
C VAL A 51 -7.51 -4.06 2.10
N ASN A 52 -8.01 -2.83 2.00
CA ASN A 52 -8.76 -2.06 3.00
C ASN A 52 -7.94 -1.49 4.17
N ASP A 53 -6.62 -1.70 4.20
CA ASP A 53 -5.77 -0.95 5.12
C ASP A 53 -5.74 0.54 4.77
N GLU A 54 -5.45 1.37 5.77
CA GLU A 54 -5.28 2.81 5.64
C GLU A 54 -3.81 3.19 5.86
N ILE A 55 -3.31 4.14 5.09
CA ILE A 55 -2.05 4.83 5.41
C ILE A 55 -2.36 6.27 5.82
N THR A 56 -1.77 6.67 6.95
CA THR A 56 -1.71 8.06 7.39
C THR A 56 -0.30 8.60 7.15
N TRP A 57 -0.16 9.58 6.24
CA TRP A 57 1.08 10.34 6.08
C TRP A 57 1.07 11.54 7.02
N LYS A 58 1.96 11.52 8.00
CA LYS A 58 2.10 12.58 9.01
C LYS A 58 2.89 13.75 8.45
N SER A 59 2.35 14.95 8.53
CA SER A 59 3.08 16.18 8.17
C SER A 59 3.99 16.60 9.34
N VAL A 60 5.05 15.80 9.58
CA VAL A 60 6.05 16.09 10.63
C VAL A 60 6.76 17.38 10.27
N ASP A 61 7.36 17.43 9.07
CA ASP A 61 7.88 18.66 8.50
C ASP A 61 6.89 19.29 7.51
N LYS A 62 6.96 20.60 7.35
CA LYS A 62 6.12 21.35 6.41
C LYS A 62 6.65 21.31 4.98
N GLY A 63 5.81 21.65 4.02
CA GLY A 63 6.18 21.73 2.60
C GLY A 63 6.02 20.42 1.82
N HIS A 64 5.41 19.39 2.43
CA HIS A 64 5.20 18.09 1.81
C HIS A 64 3.74 17.76 1.57
N ASN A 65 3.51 16.86 0.61
CA ASN A 65 2.21 16.26 0.33
C ASN A 65 2.37 14.85 -0.26
N VAL A 66 1.25 14.22 -0.59
CA VAL A 66 1.17 12.91 -1.27
C VAL A 66 0.37 13.07 -2.54
N GLU A 67 0.92 12.65 -3.67
CA GLU A 67 0.24 12.62 -4.96
C GLU A 67 0.47 11.28 -5.64
N PHE A 68 -0.60 10.55 -5.93
CA PHE A 68 -0.51 9.29 -6.67
C PHE A 68 -0.24 9.57 -8.15
N ILE A 69 0.84 9.00 -8.69
CA ILE A 69 1.27 9.18 -10.08
C ILE A 69 1.26 7.86 -10.88
N GLY A 70 1.16 6.73 -10.18
CA GLY A 70 0.95 5.41 -10.76
C GLY A 70 0.08 4.58 -9.84
N LEU A 71 -0.95 3.94 -10.37
CA LEU A 71 -1.93 3.18 -9.57
C LEU A 71 -2.51 2.03 -10.41
N PRO A 72 -3.06 0.98 -9.74
CA PRO A 72 -3.76 -0.10 -10.40
C PRO A 72 -5.05 0.39 -11.07
N GLU A 73 -5.55 -0.39 -11.99
CA GLU A 73 -6.80 -0.09 -12.66
C GLU A 73 -7.98 -0.03 -11.67
N GLY A 74 -8.85 0.95 -11.86
CA GLY A 74 -10.01 1.17 -11.01
C GLY A 74 -9.71 1.81 -9.65
N ALA A 75 -8.44 2.12 -9.34
CA ALA A 75 -8.10 2.91 -8.16
C ALA A 75 -8.32 4.40 -8.39
N SER A 76 -8.74 5.11 -7.35
CA SER A 76 -8.99 6.55 -7.42
C SER A 76 -7.70 7.35 -7.37
N LYS A 77 -7.63 8.40 -8.17
CA LYS A 77 -6.56 9.42 -8.08
C LYS A 77 -6.61 10.08 -6.70
N TYR A 78 -5.44 10.42 -6.18
CA TYR A 78 -5.32 11.07 -4.88
C TYR A 78 -4.22 12.13 -4.91
N LYS A 79 -4.52 13.29 -4.33
CA LYS A 79 -3.55 14.35 -4.07
C LYS A 79 -3.94 15.10 -2.81
N SER A 80 -3.06 15.08 -1.81
CA SER A 80 -3.29 15.79 -0.56
C SER A 80 -2.85 17.25 -0.63
N LYS A 81 -3.34 18.05 0.32
CA LYS A 81 -2.90 19.44 0.52
C LYS A 81 -1.47 19.44 1.07
N ILE A 82 -0.68 20.46 0.67
CA ILE A 82 0.69 20.67 1.19
C ILE A 82 0.62 21.03 2.67
N SER A 83 1.58 20.52 3.46
CA SER A 83 1.73 20.76 4.90
C SER A 83 0.55 20.28 5.75
N LYS A 84 -0.24 19.36 5.23
CA LYS A 84 -1.35 18.73 5.95
C LYS A 84 -1.13 17.23 6.06
N GLU A 85 -1.65 16.63 7.12
CA GLU A 85 -1.77 15.18 7.24
C GLU A 85 -2.63 14.67 6.08
N ALA A 86 -2.26 13.52 5.55
CA ALA A 86 -2.96 12.86 4.46
C ALA A 86 -3.37 11.44 4.88
N LYS A 87 -4.55 10.99 4.47
CA LYS A 87 -5.05 9.64 4.72
C LYS A 87 -5.65 9.05 3.46
N TYR A 88 -5.42 7.76 3.26
CA TYR A 88 -6.03 7.04 2.15
C TYR A 88 -6.24 5.57 2.52
N THR A 89 -7.45 5.06 2.26
CA THR A 89 -7.80 3.64 2.42
C THR A 89 -7.66 2.92 1.08
N PHE A 90 -6.90 1.84 1.06
CA PHE A 90 -6.54 1.11 -0.16
C PHE A 90 -7.51 -0.02 -0.46
N SER A 91 -8.57 0.25 -1.21
CA SER A 91 -9.61 -0.74 -1.55
C SER A 91 -9.29 -1.60 -2.78
N LYS A 92 -8.24 -1.29 -3.53
CA LYS A 92 -7.81 -2.03 -4.72
C LYS A 92 -6.41 -2.58 -4.53
N SER A 93 -6.21 -3.86 -4.81
CA SER A 93 -4.89 -4.48 -4.84
C SER A 93 -4.02 -3.92 -5.98
N GLY A 94 -2.71 -4.02 -5.83
CA GLY A 94 -1.74 -3.55 -6.82
C GLY A 94 -0.70 -2.60 -6.24
N ILE A 95 0.17 -2.09 -7.10
CA ILE A 95 1.25 -1.17 -6.75
C ILE A 95 0.79 0.26 -6.97
N TYR A 96 0.94 1.09 -5.94
CA TYR A 96 0.72 2.54 -5.98
C TYR A 96 2.07 3.24 -5.88
N LEU A 97 2.40 4.03 -6.89
CA LEU A 97 3.56 4.93 -6.88
C LEU A 97 3.07 6.34 -6.54
N TYR A 98 3.67 6.96 -5.54
CA TYR A 98 3.35 8.31 -5.13
C TYR A 98 4.59 9.19 -4.99
N GLN A 99 4.38 10.49 -5.05
CA GLN A 99 5.41 11.51 -4.95
C GLN A 99 4.99 12.66 -4.04
N CYS A 100 5.97 13.42 -3.56
CA CYS A 100 5.76 14.76 -3.03
C CYS A 100 5.82 15.76 -4.17
N THR A 101 4.75 16.49 -4.46
CA THR A 101 4.67 17.40 -5.63
C THR A 101 5.80 18.44 -5.66
N PRO A 102 6.11 19.18 -4.56
CA PRO A 102 7.22 20.14 -4.57
C PRO A 102 8.60 19.49 -4.71
N HIS A 103 8.78 18.25 -4.25
CA HIS A 103 10.08 17.57 -4.18
C HIS A 103 10.20 16.38 -5.14
N LYS A 104 9.34 16.33 -6.17
CA LYS A 104 9.29 15.22 -7.16
C LYS A 104 10.60 14.95 -7.87
N ALA A 105 11.45 15.97 -8.08
CA ALA A 105 12.76 15.81 -8.71
C ALA A 105 13.88 15.52 -7.70
N MET A 106 13.64 15.66 -6.40
CA MET A 106 14.62 15.47 -5.35
C MET A 106 14.69 14.03 -4.83
N GLY A 107 13.78 13.15 -5.27
CA GLY A 107 13.74 11.76 -4.88
C GLY A 107 12.68 11.43 -3.84
N MET A 108 11.77 12.37 -3.53
CA MET A 108 10.69 12.14 -2.57
C MET A 108 9.53 11.39 -3.22
N ILE A 109 9.72 10.09 -3.35
CA ILE A 109 8.75 9.13 -3.90
C ILE A 109 8.63 7.91 -3.00
N GLY A 110 7.53 7.18 -3.10
CA GLY A 110 7.31 5.93 -2.39
C GLY A 110 6.40 4.96 -3.13
N LEU A 111 6.42 3.70 -2.71
CA LEU A 111 5.58 2.63 -3.22
C LEU A 111 4.74 2.03 -2.09
N VAL A 112 3.47 1.78 -2.38
CA VAL A 112 2.59 0.92 -1.57
C VAL A 112 2.24 -0.30 -2.40
N ILE A 113 2.46 -1.49 -1.86
CA ILE A 113 2.06 -2.77 -2.47
C ILE A 113 0.88 -3.28 -1.68
N VAL A 114 -0.28 -3.37 -2.33
CA VAL A 114 -1.53 -3.74 -1.69
C VAL A 114 -1.91 -5.17 -2.08
N GLY A 115 -2.07 -6.06 -1.10
CA GLY A 115 -2.48 -7.44 -1.29
C GLY A 115 -1.47 -8.29 -2.06
N ASP A 116 -0.15 -7.99 -1.96
CA ASP A 116 0.94 -8.64 -2.70
C ASP A 116 0.74 -8.71 -4.23
N ASP A 117 -0.18 -7.90 -4.76
CA ASP A 117 -0.48 -7.84 -6.18
C ASP A 117 0.54 -6.93 -6.91
N LYS A 118 1.25 -7.51 -7.85
CA LYS A 118 2.24 -6.82 -8.69
C LYS A 118 1.85 -6.82 -10.17
N SER A 119 0.60 -7.11 -10.49
CA SER A 119 0.11 -7.23 -11.88
C SER A 119 0.29 -5.95 -12.70
N ASN A 120 0.29 -4.78 -12.05
CA ASN A 120 0.52 -3.50 -12.72
C ASN A 120 1.99 -3.03 -12.72
N LEU A 121 2.96 -3.89 -12.34
CA LEU A 121 4.37 -3.53 -12.24
C LEU A 121 4.93 -2.91 -13.54
N ASP A 122 4.61 -3.47 -14.70
CA ASP A 122 5.08 -2.96 -15.99
C ASP A 122 4.48 -1.58 -16.33
N LYS A 123 3.29 -1.29 -15.84
CA LYS A 123 2.69 0.04 -15.92
C LYS A 123 3.44 1.03 -15.02
N ILE A 124 3.78 0.63 -13.79
CA ILE A 124 4.55 1.45 -12.85
C ILE A 124 5.96 1.77 -13.39
N LYS A 125 6.65 0.80 -14.02
CA LYS A 125 7.96 1.03 -14.66
C LYS A 125 7.95 2.12 -15.73
N LYS A 126 6.80 2.35 -16.39
CA LYS A 126 6.62 3.33 -17.46
C LYS A 126 6.20 4.71 -16.94
N VAL A 127 5.90 4.87 -15.66
CA VAL A 127 5.50 6.16 -15.08
C VAL A 127 6.67 7.14 -15.19
N ARG A 128 6.38 8.33 -15.72
CA ARG A 128 7.38 9.40 -15.85
C ARG A 128 7.66 10.03 -14.49
N VAL A 129 8.89 9.91 -14.02
CA VAL A 129 9.42 10.59 -12.83
C VAL A 129 10.61 11.48 -13.20
N TYR A 130 11.03 12.38 -12.30
CA TYR A 130 11.96 13.46 -12.62
C TYR A 130 13.20 13.41 -11.73
N GLY A 131 14.32 13.95 -12.24
CA GLY A 131 15.56 14.14 -11.48
C GLY A 131 16.05 12.88 -10.78
N LYS A 132 16.36 13.00 -9.50
CA LYS A 132 16.82 11.87 -8.64
C LYS A 132 15.80 10.76 -8.50
N SER A 133 14.51 11.06 -8.63
CA SER A 133 13.44 10.06 -8.54
C SER A 133 13.56 8.96 -9.58
N LYS A 134 14.16 9.21 -10.75
CA LYS A 134 14.43 8.19 -11.79
C LYS A 134 15.29 7.05 -11.24
N LYS A 135 16.42 7.39 -10.61
CA LYS A 135 17.35 6.41 -10.02
C LYS A 135 16.72 5.70 -8.83
N ILE A 136 16.00 6.44 -7.99
CA ILE A 136 15.33 5.89 -6.80
C ILE A 136 14.23 4.92 -7.21
N LEU A 137 13.35 5.29 -8.14
CA LEU A 137 12.30 4.39 -8.63
C LEU A 137 12.89 3.08 -9.17
N LYS A 138 13.93 3.18 -10.01
CA LYS A 138 14.61 1.98 -10.53
C LYS A 138 15.15 1.09 -9.41
N SER A 139 15.68 1.69 -8.34
CA SER A 139 16.17 0.94 -7.16
C SER A 139 15.03 0.28 -6.39
N LEU A 140 13.92 0.99 -6.13
CA LEU A 140 12.77 0.46 -5.40
C LEU A 140 12.12 -0.72 -6.15
N LEU A 141 12.03 -0.63 -7.48
CA LEU A 141 11.42 -1.68 -8.32
C LEU A 141 12.30 -2.94 -8.47
N LYS A 142 13.62 -2.85 -8.20
CA LYS A 142 14.49 -4.03 -8.18
C LYS A 142 14.21 -4.97 -7.00
N GLY A 143 13.62 -4.47 -5.94
CA GLY A 143 13.26 -5.23 -4.74
C GLY A 143 11.88 -5.91 -4.84
N LEU A 144 11.16 -5.74 -5.97
CA LEU A 144 9.85 -6.34 -6.21
C LEU A 144 9.97 -7.53 -7.18
#